data_9382e0f4161791fe41f6878d7cb197c2
#
_entry.id   9382e0f4161791fe41f6878d7cb197c2
#
_cell.length_a   1.000
_cell.length_b   1.000
_cell.length_c   1.000
_cell.angle_alpha   90.00
_cell.angle_beta   90.00
_cell.angle_gamma   90.00
#
_symmetry.space_group_name_H-M   'P 1'
#
loop_
_entity.id
_entity.type
_entity.pdbx_description
1 polymer ?
#
loop_
_entity_poly.entity_id
_entity_poly.type
_entity_poly.pdbx_seq_one_letter_code
_entity_poly.pdbx_strand_id
1 'polypeptide(L)'
;MRVTADKVTEPRLFITSDLHLGHKALIQYCNRPFDFTDKGIEESDDFLLAQYRDTVKENDMVIFLGDLTFKKNHKGQKMTDIITKLPGRKVLIKGNHDWYKDSFYRKCVFLSVNRYLIFGDYFYVTFQ
;
A
#
# COMPACT_ATOMS: atom_id res chain seq x y z
N MET A 1 -19.35 -23.74 -17.31
CA MET A 1 -19.04 -23.01 -17.25
C MET A 1 -18.33 -22.04 -16.97
N ARG A 2 -18.05 -21.81 -16.96
CA ARG A 2 -17.81 -20.90 -16.80
C ARG A 2 -16.97 -19.97 -17.02
N VAL A 3 -16.59 -19.87 -17.48
CA VAL A 3 -16.44 -18.66 -18.21
C VAL A 3 -16.08 -17.49 -17.35
N THR A 4 -16.51 -17.51 -16.14
CA THR A 4 -16.19 -16.45 -15.19
C THR A 4 -14.70 -16.33 -14.95
N ALA A 5 -13.93 -17.39 -15.11
CA ALA A 5 -12.50 -17.34 -14.96
C ALA A 5 -11.85 -16.38 -15.95
N ASP A 6 -12.39 -16.30 -17.16
CA ASP A 6 -11.84 -15.41 -18.18
C ASP A 6 -11.98 -13.96 -17.80
N LYS A 7 -13.06 -13.62 -17.12
CA LYS A 7 -13.34 -12.24 -16.74
C LYS A 7 -12.41 -11.73 -15.67
N VAL A 8 -11.89 -12.60 -14.79
CA VAL A 8 -11.01 -12.17 -13.71
C VAL A 8 -9.57 -11.99 -14.17
N THR A 9 -9.27 -12.28 -15.43
CA THR A 9 -7.92 -12.09 -15.94
C THR A 9 -7.65 -10.67 -16.43
N GLU A 10 -8.70 -9.85 -16.61
CA GLU A 10 -8.49 -8.47 -17.02
C GLU A 10 -7.86 -7.66 -15.89
N PRO A 11 -6.76 -6.93 -16.18
CA PRO A 11 -6.12 -6.10 -15.17
C PRO A 11 -7.05 -5.00 -14.69
N ARG A 12 -7.01 -4.73 -13.39
CA ARG A 12 -7.74 -3.63 -12.78
C ARG A 12 -6.76 -2.61 -12.25
N LEU A 13 -7.21 -1.37 -12.14
CA LEU A 13 -6.43 -0.30 -11.54
C LEU A 13 -7.05 0.07 -10.20
N PHE A 14 -6.23 0.02 -9.15
CA PHE A 14 -6.61 0.48 -7.83
C PHE A 14 -5.79 1.68 -7.43
N ILE A 15 -6.39 2.58 -6.68
CA ILE A 15 -5.71 3.72 -6.08
C ILE A 15 -6.00 3.66 -4.58
N THR A 16 -4.96 3.73 -3.79
CA THR A 16 -5.08 3.71 -2.32
C THR A 16 -4.10 4.69 -1.70
N SER A 17 -4.35 5.07 -0.45
CA SER A 17 -3.45 5.97 0.24
C SER A 17 -3.57 5.80 1.76
N ASP A 18 -2.61 6.41 2.46
CA ASP A 18 -2.67 6.60 3.90
C ASP A 18 -2.79 5.30 4.70
N LEU A 19 -2.08 4.26 4.26
CA LEU A 19 -2.02 3.01 5.04
C LEU A 19 -1.44 3.25 6.41
N HIS A 20 -0.41 4.12 6.51
CA HIS A 20 0.25 4.47 7.76
C HIS A 20 0.61 3.24 8.59
N LEU A 21 1.21 2.25 7.95
CA LEU A 21 1.62 1.03 8.65
C LEU A 21 2.55 1.38 9.81
N GLY A 22 2.24 0.88 10.99
CA GLY A 22 3.02 1.14 12.19
C GLY A 22 2.77 2.48 12.87
N HIS A 23 1.82 3.28 12.39
CA HIS A 23 1.55 4.59 12.96
C HIS A 23 0.44 4.50 14.01
N LYS A 24 0.83 4.20 15.24
CA LYS A 24 -0.09 3.94 16.35
C LYS A 24 -1.04 5.12 16.62
N ALA A 25 -0.55 6.34 16.50
CA ALA A 25 -1.37 7.52 16.77
C ALA A 25 -2.60 7.63 15.87
N LEU A 26 -2.58 7.04 14.69
CA LEU A 26 -3.73 7.06 13.79
C LEU A 26 -4.91 6.26 14.33
N ILE A 27 -4.67 5.33 15.23
CA ILE A 27 -5.77 4.61 15.87
C ILE A 27 -6.69 5.61 16.58
N GLN A 28 -6.11 6.59 17.28
CA GLN A 28 -6.88 7.64 17.93
C GLN A 28 -7.39 8.68 16.94
N TYR A 29 -6.52 9.21 16.12
CA TYR A 29 -6.87 10.31 15.21
C TYR A 29 -7.94 9.95 14.20
N CYS A 30 -7.91 8.72 13.72
CA CYS A 30 -8.86 8.25 12.71
C CYS A 30 -9.93 7.34 13.30
N ASN A 31 -9.97 7.21 14.63
CA ASN A 31 -10.95 6.39 15.35
C ASN A 31 -11.03 4.98 14.77
N ARG A 32 -9.88 4.37 14.52
CA ARG A 32 -9.81 3.01 14.02
C ARG A 32 -10.25 2.01 15.11
N PRO A 33 -10.92 0.92 14.75
CA PRO A 33 -11.46 -0.03 15.74
C PRO A 33 -10.41 -1.00 16.29
N PHE A 34 -9.31 -0.46 16.79
CA PHE A 34 -8.20 -1.22 17.39
C PHE A 34 -7.75 -0.51 18.66
N ASP A 35 -7.12 -1.26 19.57
CA ASP A 35 -6.60 -0.69 20.81
C ASP A 35 -5.43 0.23 20.53
N PHE A 36 -5.34 1.31 21.29
CA PHE A 36 -4.22 2.26 21.22
C PHE A 36 -3.01 1.68 21.96
N THR A 37 -2.45 0.62 21.42
CA THR A 37 -1.31 -0.12 21.96
C THR A 37 -0.43 -0.60 20.81
N ASP A 38 0.78 -1.06 21.14
CA ASP A 38 1.67 -1.64 20.12
C ASP A 38 1.02 -2.87 19.48
N LYS A 39 0.33 -3.68 20.28
CA LYS A 39 -0.39 -4.83 19.76
C LYS A 39 -1.55 -4.39 18.87
N GLY A 40 -2.26 -3.35 19.26
CA GLY A 40 -3.39 -2.83 18.48
C GLY A 40 -2.96 -2.35 17.11
N ILE A 41 -1.79 -1.67 17.01
CA ILE A 41 -1.30 -1.24 15.69
C ILE A 41 -0.84 -2.43 14.85
N GLU A 42 -0.26 -3.46 15.45
CA GLU A 42 0.07 -4.67 14.70
C GLU A 42 -1.18 -5.35 14.14
N GLU A 43 -2.23 -5.41 14.93
CA GLU A 43 -3.51 -5.96 14.48
C GLU A 43 -4.11 -5.12 13.34
N SER A 44 -4.03 -3.80 13.46
CA SER A 44 -4.49 -2.90 12.41
C SER A 44 -3.70 -3.09 11.11
N ASP A 45 -2.39 -3.19 11.21
CA ASP A 45 -1.53 -3.42 10.05
C ASP A 45 -1.86 -4.76 9.39
N ASP A 46 -2.02 -5.82 10.19
CA ASP A 46 -2.37 -7.14 9.67
C ASP A 46 -3.72 -7.12 8.94
N PHE A 47 -4.68 -6.38 9.50
CA PHE A 47 -5.99 -6.23 8.87
C PHE A 47 -5.87 -5.55 7.50
N LEU A 48 -5.13 -4.44 7.43
CA LEU A 48 -4.96 -3.71 6.17
C LEU A 48 -4.25 -4.57 5.11
N LEU A 49 -3.21 -5.29 5.52
CA LEU A 49 -2.47 -6.16 4.60
C LEU A 49 -3.34 -7.32 4.11
N ALA A 50 -4.18 -7.89 4.98
CA ALA A 50 -5.10 -8.95 4.60
C ALA A 50 -6.15 -8.44 3.60
N GLN A 51 -6.71 -7.26 3.85
CA GLN A 51 -7.67 -6.63 2.94
C GLN A 51 -7.06 -6.41 1.56
N TYR A 52 -5.82 -5.96 1.53
CA TYR A 52 -5.10 -5.77 0.27
C TYR A 52 -4.98 -7.10 -0.49
N ARG A 53 -4.52 -8.14 0.20
CA ARG A 53 -4.31 -9.45 -0.43
C ARG A 53 -5.61 -10.07 -0.95
N ASP A 54 -6.72 -9.81 -0.28
CA ASP A 54 -8.03 -10.31 -0.69
C ASP A 54 -8.57 -9.57 -1.92
N THR A 55 -8.16 -8.35 -2.13
CA THR A 55 -8.71 -7.47 -3.16
C THR A 55 -7.88 -7.46 -4.44
N VAL A 56 -6.56 -7.37 -4.31
CA VAL A 56 -5.65 -7.16 -5.45
C VAL A 56 -5.12 -8.48 -5.96
N LYS A 57 -5.11 -8.65 -7.28
CA LYS A 57 -4.56 -9.83 -7.96
C LYS A 57 -3.22 -9.49 -8.62
N GLU A 58 -2.49 -10.54 -9.01
CA GLU A 58 -1.11 -10.38 -9.50
C GLU A 58 -0.99 -9.47 -10.72
N ASN A 59 -1.95 -9.49 -11.62
CA ASN A 59 -1.88 -8.65 -12.82
C ASN A 59 -2.59 -7.31 -12.68
N ASP A 60 -3.13 -7.00 -11.51
CA ASP A 60 -3.69 -5.68 -11.24
C ASP A 60 -2.56 -4.66 -11.08
N MET A 61 -2.90 -3.38 -11.20
CA MET A 61 -2.00 -2.28 -10.89
C MET A 61 -2.54 -1.51 -9.69
N VAL A 62 -1.65 -1.12 -8.78
CA VAL A 62 -2.02 -0.34 -7.60
C VAL A 62 -1.14 0.89 -7.52
N ILE A 63 -1.77 2.04 -7.38
CA ILE A 63 -1.10 3.30 -7.13
C ILE A 63 -1.29 3.65 -5.67
N PHE A 64 -0.16 3.76 -4.96
CA PHE A 64 -0.15 4.20 -3.56
C PHE A 64 0.11 5.70 -3.54
N LEU A 65 -0.83 6.45 -2.98
CA LEU A 65 -0.74 7.91 -2.90
C LEU A 65 -0.07 8.38 -1.61
N GLY A 66 0.95 7.66 -1.17
CA GLY A 66 1.79 8.11 -0.07
C GLY A 66 1.38 7.61 1.30
N ASP A 67 2.17 8.04 2.27
CA ASP A 67 2.03 7.70 3.69
C ASP A 67 1.92 6.18 3.91
N LEU A 68 2.90 5.48 3.35
CA LEU A 68 2.89 4.03 3.28
C LEU A 68 3.20 3.38 4.62
N THR A 69 4.34 3.71 5.22
CA THR A 69 4.77 3.05 6.46
C THR A 69 5.62 3.96 7.33
N PHE A 70 5.42 3.84 8.65
CA PHE A 70 6.22 4.51 9.66
C PHE A 70 7.29 3.60 10.26
N LYS A 71 7.32 2.33 9.87
CA LYS A 71 8.28 1.40 10.44
C LYS A 71 8.91 0.54 9.37
N LYS A 72 10.11 0.05 9.64
CA LYS A 72 10.88 -0.80 8.73
C LYS A 72 10.66 -2.29 8.99
N ASN A 73 10.11 -2.64 10.14
CA ASN A 73 9.90 -4.03 10.54
C ASN A 73 8.49 -4.21 11.08
N HIS A 74 7.93 -5.38 10.85
CA HIS A 74 6.61 -5.76 11.34
C HIS A 74 6.68 -7.20 11.82
N LYS A 75 6.49 -7.39 13.14
CA LYS A 75 6.48 -8.72 13.76
C LYS A 75 7.70 -9.55 13.37
N GLY A 76 8.87 -8.93 13.42
CA GLY A 76 10.15 -9.58 13.11
C GLY A 76 10.49 -9.72 11.64
N GLN A 77 9.62 -9.28 10.73
CA GLN A 77 9.87 -9.29 9.29
C GLN A 77 10.18 -7.89 8.78
N LYS A 78 11.04 -7.81 7.77
CA LYS A 78 11.31 -6.53 7.11
C LYS A 78 10.07 -6.06 6.35
N MET A 79 9.70 -4.80 6.54
CA MET A 79 8.57 -4.22 5.83
C MET A 79 8.78 -4.26 4.31
N THR A 80 10.01 -4.08 3.84
CA THR A 80 10.33 -4.19 2.42
C THR A 80 9.97 -5.56 1.85
N ASP A 81 10.21 -6.63 2.61
CA ASP A 81 9.87 -7.99 2.15
C ASP A 81 8.36 -8.19 2.14
N ILE A 82 7.68 -7.68 3.15
CA ILE A 82 6.21 -7.78 3.24
C ILE A 82 5.57 -7.09 2.04
N ILE A 83 5.98 -5.85 1.76
CA ILE A 83 5.42 -5.07 0.66
C ILE A 83 5.76 -5.70 -0.70
N THR A 84 6.97 -6.21 -0.85
CA THR A 84 7.40 -6.90 -2.07
C THR A 84 6.47 -8.08 -2.40
N LYS A 85 6.01 -8.79 -1.38
CA LYS A 85 5.17 -9.97 -1.56
C LYS A 85 3.69 -9.64 -1.76
N LEU A 86 3.29 -8.39 -1.58
CA LEU A 86 1.92 -7.99 -1.88
C LEU A 86 1.66 -8.14 -3.37
N PRO A 87 0.50 -8.69 -3.77
CA PRO A 87 0.20 -8.91 -5.18
C PRO A 87 0.03 -7.60 -5.95
N GLY A 88 0.18 -7.70 -7.26
CA GLY A 88 -0.04 -6.58 -8.17
C GLY A 88 1.23 -5.83 -8.54
N ARG A 89 1.12 -5.05 -9.60
CA ARG A 89 2.17 -4.11 -10.02
C ARG A 89 1.94 -2.82 -9.26
N LYS A 90 2.98 -2.34 -8.59
CA LYS A 90 2.85 -1.26 -7.61
C LYS A 90 3.61 -0.01 -8.05
N VAL A 91 2.97 1.14 -7.90
CA VAL A 91 3.56 2.46 -8.13
C VAL A 91 3.36 3.29 -6.87
N LEU A 92 4.40 3.99 -6.44
CA LEU A 92 4.34 4.85 -5.26
C LEU A 92 4.45 6.32 -5.66
N ILE A 93 3.50 7.12 -5.19
CA ILE A 93 3.57 8.57 -5.17
C ILE A 93 3.87 8.95 -3.71
N LYS A 94 5.05 9.49 -3.46
CA LYS A 94 5.48 9.77 -2.07
C LYS A 94 4.65 10.87 -1.44
N GLY A 95 4.23 10.63 -0.21
CA GLY A 95 3.50 11.60 0.62
C GLY A 95 4.38 12.23 1.69
N ASN A 96 3.75 13.01 2.57
CA ASN A 96 4.44 13.77 3.62
C ASN A 96 5.17 12.88 4.63
N HIS A 97 4.67 11.67 4.85
CA HIS A 97 5.22 10.75 5.85
C HIS A 97 6.03 9.61 5.23
N ASP A 98 6.40 9.73 3.97
CA ASP A 98 7.29 8.76 3.32
C ASP A 98 8.72 9.29 3.44
N TRP A 99 9.26 9.20 4.65
CA TRP A 99 10.54 9.82 5.03
C TRP A 99 11.76 9.01 4.66
N TYR A 100 11.57 7.74 4.34
CA TYR A 100 12.72 6.90 4.00
C TYR A 100 13.28 7.30 2.65
N LYS A 101 14.53 6.92 2.43
CA LYS A 101 15.18 7.19 1.14
C LYS A 101 14.51 6.40 0.02
N ASP A 102 14.62 6.89 -1.20
CA ASP A 102 14.07 6.22 -2.37
C ASP A 102 14.56 4.78 -2.49
N SER A 103 15.81 4.50 -2.06
CA SER A 103 16.35 3.15 -2.06
C SER A 103 15.53 2.19 -1.19
N PHE A 104 14.96 2.67 -0.09
CA PHE A 104 14.07 1.84 0.75
C PHE A 104 12.83 1.44 -0.04
N TYR A 105 12.18 2.40 -0.71
CA TYR A 105 10.96 2.13 -1.46
C TYR A 105 11.21 1.27 -2.69
N ARG A 106 12.37 1.43 -3.33
CA ARG A 106 12.74 0.55 -4.45
C ARG A 106 12.90 -0.89 -4.03
N LYS A 107 13.34 -1.15 -2.80
CA LYS A 107 13.39 -2.51 -2.25
C LYS A 107 12.01 -3.13 -2.05
N CYS A 108 10.96 -2.33 -2.06
CA CYS A 108 9.58 -2.81 -2.03
C CYS A 108 9.08 -3.23 -3.41
N VAL A 109 9.94 -3.20 -4.41
CA VAL A 109 9.66 -3.59 -5.80
C VAL A 109 8.51 -2.77 -6.39
N PHE A 110 8.50 -1.47 -6.11
CA PHE A 110 7.63 -0.55 -6.84
C PHE A 110 8.17 -0.38 -8.26
N LEU A 111 7.27 -0.38 -9.24
CA LEU A 111 7.64 -0.11 -10.63
C LEU A 111 8.25 1.28 -10.75
N SER A 112 7.75 2.24 -9.98
CA SER A 112 8.30 3.57 -9.91
C SER A 112 7.97 4.22 -8.56
N VAL A 113 8.81 5.19 -8.18
CA VAL A 113 8.62 6.00 -6.98
C VAL A 113 8.65 7.44 -7.45
N ASN A 114 7.54 8.15 -7.34
CA ASN A 114 7.33 9.45 -7.95
C ASN A 114 6.73 10.45 -6.97
N ARG A 115 6.74 11.73 -7.35
CA ARG A 115 5.99 12.77 -6.65
C ARG A 115 4.65 13.04 -7.32
N TYR A 116 4.52 12.66 -8.58
CA TYR A 116 3.28 12.75 -9.33
C TYR A 116 3.31 11.73 -10.46
N LEU A 117 2.13 11.49 -11.04
CA LEU A 117 1.99 10.57 -12.16
C LEU A 117 0.91 11.11 -13.10
N ILE A 118 1.15 11.00 -14.40
CA ILE A 118 0.20 11.41 -15.43
C ILE A 118 -0.31 10.16 -16.14
N PHE A 119 -1.62 10.03 -16.24
CA PHE A 119 -2.27 8.93 -16.96
C PHE A 119 -2.75 9.40 -18.32
N GLY A 120 -1.96 9.15 -19.36
CA GLY A 120 -2.28 9.58 -20.71
C GLY A 120 -2.52 11.09 -20.72
N ASP A 121 -3.60 11.50 -21.39
CA ASP A 121 -3.99 12.91 -21.47
C ASP A 121 -5.16 13.26 -20.55
N TYR A 122 -5.59 12.34 -19.68
CA TYR A 122 -6.86 12.46 -19.01
C TYR A 122 -6.80 12.92 -17.57
N PHE A 123 -5.81 12.46 -16.81
CA PHE A 123 -5.72 12.92 -15.44
C PHE A 123 -4.31 12.88 -14.88
N TYR A 124 -4.15 13.64 -13.83
CA TYR A 124 -2.90 13.88 -13.13
C TYR A 124 -3.08 13.45 -11.68
N VAL A 125 -2.15 12.68 -11.17
CA VAL A 125 -2.22 12.14 -9.82
C VAL A 125 -1.04 12.66 -9.02
N THR A 126 -1.31 13.23 -7.87
CA THR A 126 -0.30 13.70 -6.94
C THR A 126 -0.80 13.59 -5.51
N PHE A 127 0.13 13.53 -4.57
CA PHE A 127 -0.20 13.64 -3.16
C PHE A 127 -0.33 15.11 -2.78
N GLN A 128 -1.33 15.42 -2.00
CA GLN A 128 -1.59 16.79 -1.52
C GLN A 128 -1.21 16.95 -0.06
#